data_360014b45d7c175ede9a48e7e78dba2a
#
_entry.id   360014b45d7c175ede9a48e7e78dba2a
#
_cell.length_a   1.000
_cell.length_b   1.000
_cell.length_c   1.000
_cell.angle_alpha   90.00
_cell.angle_beta   90.00
_cell.angle_gamma   90.00
#
_symmetry.space_group_name_H-M   'P 1'
#
loop_
_entity.id
_entity.type
_entity.pdbx_description
1 polymer ?
#
loop_
_entity_poly.entity_id
_entity_poly.type
_entity_poly.pdbx_seq_one_letter_code
_entity_poly.pdbx_strand_id
1 'polypeptide(L)'
;LQGSNTNSQTMAGCCAAATTQAVIVTPGNDPNVGAAVPMVPPGGGNFAVRLGQTGTGGMSYRLNQTFTVTAANSVFIYKYAVVLQDGTHTCAEQPFFNIKFETCNNVVIPCAQYQASAFGSGCSTGDPSFITSGSWLYKPWQTRSFDLSAYIGQCVNIEFTVGGCVASQGAHPGYAYIDASCEPMTLELNGVDIPVGQTNT
;
A
#
# COMPACT_ATOMS: atom_id res chain seq x y z
N LEU A 1 10.98 7.47 -17.10
CA LEU A 1 10.69 6.03 -17.05
C LEU A 1 10.77 5.57 -15.61
N GLN A 2 9.65 5.40 -14.96
CA GLN A 2 9.55 4.78 -13.65
C GLN A 2 10.10 3.36 -13.75
N GLY A 3 10.97 2.98 -12.83
CA GLY A 3 11.81 1.80 -12.81
C GLY A 3 11.33 0.61 -13.63
N SER A 4 12.06 0.26 -14.64
CA SER A 4 11.70 -0.80 -15.59
C SER A 4 11.87 -2.23 -15.05
N ASN A 5 12.35 -2.39 -13.82
CA ASN A 5 12.60 -3.71 -13.24
C ASN A 5 11.67 -3.97 -12.07
N THR A 6 10.50 -4.53 -12.37
CA THR A 6 9.52 -4.92 -11.36
C THR A 6 9.82 -6.34 -10.90
N ASN A 7 10.40 -6.49 -9.72
CA ASN A 7 10.49 -7.79 -9.06
C ASN A 7 9.13 -8.08 -8.39
N SER A 8 8.34 -8.94 -9.01
CA SER A 8 7.11 -9.45 -8.42
C SER A 8 7.45 -10.59 -7.47
N GLN A 9 7.02 -10.47 -6.21
CA GLN A 9 7.11 -11.57 -5.25
C GLN A 9 5.71 -11.88 -4.73
N THR A 10 5.34 -13.13 -4.78
CA THR A 10 4.11 -13.63 -4.18
C THR A 10 4.45 -14.11 -2.77
N MET A 11 3.89 -13.47 -1.77
CA MET A 11 3.93 -13.99 -0.40
C MET A 11 2.84 -15.05 -0.26
N ALA A 12 3.24 -16.30 -0.19
CA ALA A 12 2.31 -17.41 0.02
C ALA A 12 2.09 -17.63 1.52
N GLY A 13 0.95 -17.21 2.03
CA GLY A 13 0.53 -17.48 3.39
C GLY A 13 1.11 -16.53 4.45
N CYS A 14 0.62 -16.70 5.67
CA CYS A 14 1.16 -16.03 6.86
C CYS A 14 2.60 -16.49 7.09
N CYS A 15 3.52 -15.54 7.33
CA CYS A 15 4.88 -15.78 7.79
C CYS A 15 5.88 -16.35 6.75
N ALA A 16 5.64 -16.10 5.45
CA ALA A 16 6.63 -16.39 4.42
C ALA A 16 7.95 -15.64 4.69
N ALA A 17 9.07 -16.28 4.36
CA ALA A 17 10.40 -15.72 4.61
C ALA A 17 10.53 -14.32 4.02
N ALA A 18 11.08 -13.40 4.81
CA ALA A 18 11.37 -12.04 4.38
C ALA A 18 12.36 -12.07 3.22
N THR A 19 12.04 -11.31 2.17
CA THR A 19 12.99 -10.98 1.12
C THR A 19 13.49 -9.56 1.33
N THR A 20 14.55 -9.16 0.65
CA THR A 20 15.01 -7.76 0.71
C THR A 20 13.97 -6.76 0.20
N GLN A 21 12.94 -7.22 -0.46
CA GLN A 21 11.93 -6.45 -1.19
C GLN A 21 10.62 -6.31 -0.42
N ALA A 22 10.25 -7.37 0.33
CA ALA A 22 9.11 -7.37 1.23
C ALA A 22 9.56 -7.98 2.56
N VAL A 23 9.50 -7.21 3.62
CA VAL A 23 9.99 -7.60 4.95
C VAL A 23 8.86 -7.50 5.94
N ILE A 24 8.62 -8.56 6.70
CA ILE A 24 7.74 -8.48 7.87
C ILE A 24 8.48 -7.68 8.94
N VAL A 25 7.86 -6.57 9.36
CA VAL A 25 8.38 -5.69 10.41
C VAL A 25 7.58 -5.83 11.70
N THR A 26 8.24 -5.57 12.81
CA THR A 26 7.67 -5.54 14.15
C THR A 26 7.63 -4.10 14.67
N PRO A 27 6.97 -3.80 15.81
CA PRO A 27 6.91 -2.46 16.35
C PRO A 27 8.30 -1.82 16.48
N GLY A 28 8.41 -0.59 16.02
CA GLY A 28 9.63 0.22 15.99
C GLY A 28 9.38 1.49 15.22
N ASN A 29 10.41 2.32 15.10
CA ASN A 29 10.37 3.57 14.35
C ASN A 29 10.98 3.38 12.96
N ASP A 30 10.47 4.13 11.99
CA ASP A 30 11.03 4.18 10.65
C ASP A 30 12.51 4.64 10.68
N PRO A 31 13.41 4.03 9.90
CA PRO A 31 14.84 4.37 9.93
C PRO A 31 15.16 5.76 9.37
N ASN A 32 14.31 6.35 8.53
CA ASN A 32 14.56 7.61 7.84
C ASN A 32 13.75 8.79 8.39
N VAL A 33 12.53 8.56 8.85
CA VAL A 33 11.62 9.59 9.39
C VAL A 33 11.26 9.37 10.87
N GLY A 34 11.83 8.36 11.49
CA GLY A 34 11.73 8.12 12.93
C GLY A 34 10.31 7.82 13.41
N ALA A 35 9.97 8.36 14.58
CA ALA A 35 8.67 8.15 15.21
C ALA A 35 7.48 8.76 14.45
N ALA A 36 7.73 9.58 13.43
CA ALA A 36 6.68 10.13 12.58
C ALA A 36 5.93 9.03 11.79
N VAL A 37 6.61 7.92 11.51
CA VAL A 37 6.03 6.72 10.91
C VAL A 37 6.46 5.50 11.73
N PRO A 38 5.67 5.03 12.70
CA PRO A 38 5.93 3.73 13.31
C PRO A 38 5.80 2.63 12.25
N MET A 39 6.66 1.60 12.33
CA MET A 39 6.71 0.52 11.34
C MET A 39 5.46 -0.37 11.34
N VAL A 40 4.69 -0.36 12.42
CA VAL A 40 3.41 -1.07 12.56
C VAL A 40 2.33 -0.02 12.84
N PRO A 41 1.11 -0.15 12.27
CA PRO A 41 0.07 0.86 12.45
C PRO A 41 -0.35 1.00 13.92
N PRO A 42 -0.56 2.22 14.41
CA PRO A 42 -1.12 2.43 15.75
C PRO A 42 -2.45 1.69 15.92
N GLY A 43 -2.58 0.93 17.01
CA GLY A 43 -3.75 0.08 17.25
C GLY A 43 -3.88 -1.11 16.29
N GLY A 44 -2.86 -1.38 15.48
CA GLY A 44 -2.75 -2.59 14.66
C GLY A 44 -2.22 -3.79 15.46
N GLY A 45 -1.92 -4.87 14.75
CA GLY A 45 -1.30 -6.06 15.32
C GLY A 45 0.19 -5.83 15.64
N ASN A 46 0.91 -6.95 15.78
CA ASN A 46 2.35 -6.92 16.06
C ASN A 46 3.24 -6.90 14.81
N PHE A 47 2.64 -6.91 13.62
CA PHE A 47 3.36 -7.05 12.36
C PHE A 47 2.75 -6.17 11.29
N ALA A 48 3.60 -5.72 10.36
CA ALA A 48 3.21 -5.14 9.08
C ALA A 48 4.20 -5.60 8.00
N VAL A 49 3.88 -5.39 6.75
CA VAL A 49 4.82 -5.63 5.64
C VAL A 49 5.44 -4.29 5.24
N ARG A 50 6.76 -4.20 5.24
CA ARG A 50 7.46 -3.15 4.51
C ARG A 50 7.73 -3.62 3.09
N LEU A 51 7.16 -2.92 2.12
CA LEU A 51 7.40 -3.13 0.70
C LEU A 51 8.41 -2.08 0.22
N GLY A 52 9.48 -2.49 -0.42
CA GLY A 52 10.57 -1.64 -0.88
C GLY A 52 11.76 -1.55 0.08
N GLN A 53 12.79 -0.87 -0.36
CA GLN A 53 14.06 -0.74 0.37
C GLN A 53 14.20 0.67 0.97
N THR A 54 14.82 0.76 2.14
CA THR A 54 14.96 2.02 2.89
C THR A 54 16.24 2.79 2.56
N GLY A 55 17.19 2.19 1.86
CA GLY A 55 18.53 2.76 1.65
C GLY A 55 18.92 2.99 0.19
N THR A 56 18.29 2.31 -0.76
CA THR A 56 18.61 2.44 -2.20
C THR A 56 17.36 2.45 -3.03
N GLY A 57 17.38 3.20 -4.13
CA GLY A 57 16.29 3.25 -5.09
C GLY A 57 16.59 2.43 -6.36
N GLY A 58 15.94 2.78 -7.46
CA GLY A 58 16.17 2.19 -8.79
C GLY A 58 15.36 0.94 -9.08
N MET A 59 14.58 0.44 -8.12
CA MET A 59 13.75 -0.75 -8.27
C MET A 59 12.30 -0.46 -7.92
N SER A 60 11.39 -1.21 -8.55
CA SER A 60 9.98 -1.25 -8.17
C SER A 60 9.64 -2.60 -7.55
N TYR A 61 8.79 -2.57 -6.55
CA TYR A 61 8.37 -3.74 -5.78
C TYR A 61 6.87 -3.82 -5.76
N ARG A 62 6.35 -5.03 -5.84
CA ARG A 62 4.91 -5.28 -5.90
C ARG A 62 4.52 -6.31 -4.86
N LEU A 63 3.44 -6.02 -4.15
CA LEU A 63 2.72 -6.95 -3.29
C LEU A 63 1.31 -7.06 -3.84
N ASN A 64 0.85 -8.27 -4.15
CA ASN A 64 -0.49 -8.48 -4.65
C ASN A 64 -1.17 -9.68 -4.00
N GLN A 65 -2.49 -9.61 -3.92
CA GLN A 65 -3.36 -10.68 -3.46
C GLN A 65 -4.52 -10.83 -4.44
N THR A 66 -4.68 -12.06 -4.91
CA THR A 66 -5.82 -12.46 -5.75
C THR A 66 -6.74 -13.37 -4.95
N PHE A 67 -8.04 -13.10 -4.99
CA PHE A 67 -9.04 -13.92 -4.30
C PHE A 67 -10.41 -13.81 -4.98
N THR A 68 -11.28 -14.77 -4.71
CA THR A 68 -12.70 -14.68 -5.08
C THR A 68 -13.45 -13.95 -3.97
N VAL A 69 -14.19 -12.91 -4.34
CA VAL A 69 -15.03 -12.17 -3.39
C VAL A 69 -16.21 -13.01 -2.97
N THR A 70 -16.44 -13.07 -1.67
CA THR A 70 -17.59 -13.73 -1.03
C THR A 70 -18.22 -12.75 -0.04
N ALA A 71 -19.38 -13.08 0.51
CA ALA A 71 -19.97 -12.25 1.57
C ALA A 71 -19.06 -12.14 2.82
N ALA A 72 -18.23 -13.15 3.08
CA ALA A 72 -17.34 -13.18 4.24
C ALA A 72 -16.06 -12.35 4.06
N ASN A 73 -15.74 -11.89 2.85
CA ASN A 73 -14.54 -11.09 2.55
C ASN A 73 -14.84 -9.91 1.62
N SER A 74 -16.09 -9.41 1.65
CA SER A 74 -16.55 -8.37 0.74
C SER A 74 -16.08 -6.95 1.12
N VAL A 75 -15.53 -6.75 2.31
CA VAL A 75 -14.90 -5.49 2.69
C VAL A 75 -13.39 -5.71 2.82
N PHE A 76 -12.63 -5.00 1.99
CA PHE A 76 -11.18 -5.00 2.10
C PHE A 76 -10.74 -3.78 2.91
N ILE A 77 -10.14 -4.03 4.07
CA ILE A 77 -9.59 -2.98 4.93
C ILE A 77 -8.09 -3.01 4.79
N TYR A 78 -7.49 -1.86 4.54
CA TYR A 78 -6.05 -1.74 4.48
C TYR A 78 -5.56 -0.48 5.16
N LYS A 79 -4.40 -0.62 5.78
CA LYS A 79 -3.65 0.47 6.37
C LYS A 79 -2.34 0.58 5.63
N TYR A 80 -1.90 1.80 5.37
CA TYR A 80 -0.64 2.04 4.71
C TYR A 80 0.01 3.32 5.22
N ALA A 81 1.34 3.32 5.25
CA ALA A 81 2.17 4.49 5.43
C ALA A 81 3.24 4.49 4.33
N VAL A 82 3.58 5.66 3.81
CA VAL A 82 4.49 5.80 2.66
C VAL A 82 5.66 6.68 3.02
N VAL A 83 6.86 6.30 2.59
CA VAL A 83 8.09 7.09 2.74
C VAL A 83 8.82 7.11 1.41
N LEU A 84 9.01 8.31 0.87
CA LEU A 84 9.63 8.54 -0.43
C LEU A 84 10.78 9.54 -0.26
N GLN A 85 11.92 9.30 -0.86
CA GLN A 85 12.99 10.28 -0.89
C GLN A 85 12.88 11.17 -2.14
N ASP A 86 12.78 12.47 -1.96
CA ASP A 86 12.81 13.42 -3.08
C ASP A 86 14.21 13.46 -3.69
N GLY A 87 14.31 13.14 -4.97
CA GLY A 87 15.55 13.07 -5.70
C GLY A 87 15.85 14.30 -6.54
N THR A 88 15.04 15.35 -6.47
CA THR A 88 15.16 16.55 -7.36
C THR A 88 15.13 16.21 -8.86
N HIS A 89 14.53 15.07 -9.22
CA HIS A 89 14.37 14.61 -10.60
C HIS A 89 13.08 15.12 -11.22
N THR A 90 12.86 14.79 -12.49
CA THR A 90 11.59 15.04 -13.15
C THR A 90 10.48 14.22 -12.50
N CYS A 91 9.23 14.68 -12.59
CA CYS A 91 8.09 14.00 -11.95
C CYS A 91 7.93 12.54 -12.37
N ALA A 92 8.30 12.22 -13.62
CA ALA A 92 8.26 10.85 -14.14
C ALA A 92 9.34 9.92 -13.57
N GLU A 93 10.35 10.49 -12.93
CA GLU A 93 11.50 9.75 -12.37
C GLU A 93 11.45 9.67 -10.84
N GLN A 94 10.51 10.35 -10.20
CA GLN A 94 10.39 10.38 -8.74
C GLN A 94 9.94 9.04 -8.17
N PRO A 95 10.36 8.71 -6.94
CA PRO A 95 9.79 7.59 -6.21
C PRO A 95 8.27 7.70 -6.09
N PHE A 96 7.60 6.55 -6.12
CA PHE A 96 6.13 6.52 -6.16
C PHE A 96 5.57 5.36 -5.32
N PHE A 97 4.29 5.49 -5.01
CA PHE A 97 3.46 4.45 -4.41
C PHE A 97 2.11 4.39 -5.09
N ASN A 98 1.68 3.18 -5.45
CA ASN A 98 0.39 2.92 -6.10
C ASN A 98 -0.38 1.84 -5.36
N ILE A 99 -1.70 2.02 -5.29
CA ILE A 99 -2.67 0.98 -4.95
C ILE A 99 -3.60 0.82 -6.13
N LYS A 100 -3.84 -0.43 -6.55
CA LYS A 100 -4.69 -0.75 -7.68
C LYS A 100 -5.58 -1.94 -7.33
N PHE A 101 -6.86 -1.83 -7.67
CA PHE A 101 -7.83 -2.92 -7.60
C PHE A 101 -8.30 -3.21 -9.01
N GLU A 102 -8.33 -4.47 -9.38
CA GLU A 102 -8.80 -4.92 -10.69
C GLU A 102 -9.45 -6.30 -10.59
N THR A 103 -10.30 -6.62 -11.53
CA THR A 103 -10.76 -7.99 -11.70
C THR A 103 -9.62 -8.86 -12.25
N CYS A 104 -9.72 -10.18 -12.11
CA CYS A 104 -8.71 -11.09 -12.69
C CYS A 104 -8.63 -11.03 -14.23
N ASN A 105 -9.56 -10.36 -14.88
CA ASN A 105 -9.54 -10.06 -16.31
C ASN A 105 -8.88 -8.70 -16.63
N ASN A 106 -8.14 -8.13 -15.66
CA ASN A 106 -7.45 -6.85 -15.76
C ASN A 106 -8.39 -5.63 -16.00
N VAL A 107 -9.65 -5.74 -15.60
CA VAL A 107 -10.58 -4.61 -15.60
C VAL A 107 -10.41 -3.85 -14.29
N VAL A 108 -9.98 -2.63 -14.39
CA VAL A 108 -9.76 -1.75 -13.23
C VAL A 108 -11.10 -1.48 -12.53
N ILE A 109 -11.12 -1.63 -11.22
CA ILE A 109 -12.27 -1.30 -10.38
C ILE A 109 -12.28 0.21 -10.17
N PRO A 110 -13.35 0.92 -10.58
CA PRO A 110 -13.44 2.37 -10.44
C PRO A 110 -13.32 2.83 -8.99
N CYS A 111 -12.72 4.02 -8.79
CA CYS A 111 -12.51 4.65 -7.46
C CYS A 111 -11.66 3.86 -6.47
N ALA A 112 -11.09 2.73 -6.88
CA ALA A 112 -10.26 1.85 -6.06
C ALA A 112 -8.76 2.00 -6.39
N GLN A 113 -8.35 3.19 -6.81
CA GLN A 113 -6.97 3.48 -7.14
C GLN A 113 -6.44 4.62 -6.30
N TYR A 114 -5.19 4.51 -5.92
CA TYR A 114 -4.44 5.59 -5.30
C TYR A 114 -3.04 5.63 -5.87
N GLN A 115 -2.60 6.81 -6.25
CA GLN A 115 -1.24 7.04 -6.74
C GLN A 115 -0.65 8.27 -6.05
N ALA A 116 0.58 8.13 -5.58
CA ALA A 116 1.38 9.22 -5.06
C ALA A 116 2.81 9.11 -5.56
N SER A 117 3.44 10.26 -5.79
CA SER A 117 4.87 10.35 -6.09
C SER A 117 5.51 11.43 -5.23
N ALA A 118 6.82 11.34 -5.02
CA ALA A 118 7.57 12.40 -4.37
C ALA A 118 7.47 13.69 -5.18
N PHE A 119 7.43 14.83 -4.48
CA PHE A 119 7.36 16.14 -5.11
C PHE A 119 8.78 16.57 -5.50
N GLY A 120 9.19 16.34 -6.73
CA GLY A 120 10.32 17.08 -7.26
C GLY A 120 9.95 18.56 -7.51
N SER A 121 10.93 19.41 -7.61
CA SER A 121 10.75 20.80 -8.00
C SER A 121 9.93 20.88 -9.30
N GLY A 122 8.69 21.35 -9.21
CA GLY A 122 7.78 21.46 -10.37
C GLY A 122 6.76 20.33 -10.53
N CYS A 123 6.72 19.32 -9.67
CA CYS A 123 5.66 18.30 -9.69
C CYS A 123 4.40 18.81 -8.99
N SER A 124 3.40 19.21 -9.74
CA SER A 124 2.17 19.80 -9.23
C SER A 124 1.09 18.79 -8.81
N THR A 125 1.35 17.50 -8.92
CA THR A 125 0.35 16.44 -8.73
C THR A 125 0.51 15.68 -7.42
N GLY A 126 1.16 16.27 -6.44
CA GLY A 126 1.37 15.61 -5.18
C GLY A 126 0.15 15.61 -4.28
N ASP A 127 0.00 14.57 -3.52
CA ASP A 127 -0.96 14.47 -2.44
C ASP A 127 -0.56 15.46 -1.31
N PRO A 128 -1.39 16.47 -1.00
CA PRO A 128 -1.06 17.48 0.02
C PRO A 128 -0.97 16.91 1.44
N SER A 129 -1.33 15.66 1.64
CA SER A 129 -1.21 14.99 2.94
C SER A 129 0.19 14.43 3.22
N PHE A 130 1.14 14.55 2.28
CA PHE A 130 2.53 14.24 2.57
C PHE A 130 3.18 15.35 3.39
N ILE A 131 4.01 14.94 4.33
CA ILE A 131 4.79 15.81 5.21
C ILE A 131 6.25 15.71 4.78
N THR A 132 6.92 16.86 4.69
CA THR A 132 8.35 16.94 4.34
C THR A 132 9.23 16.92 5.59
N SER A 133 10.28 16.11 5.57
CA SER A 133 11.34 16.05 6.58
C SER A 133 12.70 15.90 5.90
N GLY A 134 13.41 17.02 5.72
CA GLY A 134 14.63 17.05 4.93
C GLY A 134 14.37 16.67 3.47
N SER A 135 15.06 15.66 2.96
CA SER A 135 14.83 15.11 1.62
C SER A 135 13.74 14.04 1.60
N TRP A 136 13.09 13.77 2.70
CA TRP A 136 12.07 12.73 2.81
C TRP A 136 10.68 13.34 2.78
N LEU A 137 9.79 12.68 2.03
CA LEU A 137 8.35 12.91 2.06
C LEU A 137 7.71 11.67 2.64
N TYR A 138 6.88 11.86 3.64
CA TYR A 138 6.17 10.74 4.25
C TYR A 138 4.70 11.04 4.43
N LYS A 139 3.92 9.99 4.35
CA LYS A 139 2.51 9.98 4.68
C LYS A 139 2.32 9.05 5.88
N PRO A 140 1.88 9.59 7.03
CA PRO A 140 1.56 8.77 8.19
C PRO A 140 0.51 7.73 7.87
N TRP A 141 0.37 6.72 8.73
CA TRP A 141 -0.59 5.66 8.57
C TRP A 141 -1.99 6.18 8.23
N GLN A 142 -2.53 5.65 7.18
CA GLN A 142 -3.89 5.86 6.71
C GLN A 142 -4.64 4.53 6.77
N THR A 143 -5.90 4.57 7.21
CA THR A 143 -6.80 3.42 7.10
C THR A 143 -7.80 3.71 5.98
N ARG A 144 -8.02 2.72 5.14
CA ARG A 144 -9.02 2.76 4.07
C ARG A 144 -9.79 1.45 4.06
N SER A 145 -11.04 1.53 3.69
CA SER A 145 -11.88 0.36 3.40
C SER A 145 -12.43 0.49 1.99
N PHE A 146 -12.56 -0.65 1.33
CA PHE A 146 -13.17 -0.72 0.02
C PHE A 146 -14.23 -1.81 -0.01
N ASP A 147 -15.45 -1.44 -0.41
CA ASP A 147 -16.57 -2.34 -0.55
C ASP A 147 -16.50 -3.08 -1.89
N LEU A 148 -16.31 -4.38 -1.83
CA LEU A 148 -16.26 -5.30 -2.95
C LEU A 148 -17.58 -6.07 -3.14
N SER A 149 -18.66 -5.71 -2.45
CA SER A 149 -19.92 -6.46 -2.49
C SER A 149 -20.52 -6.58 -3.90
N ALA A 150 -20.31 -5.58 -4.75
CA ALA A 150 -20.69 -5.62 -6.17
C ALA A 150 -19.91 -6.67 -7.00
N TYR A 151 -18.83 -7.21 -6.45
CA TYR A 151 -17.95 -8.20 -7.08
C TYR A 151 -18.07 -9.59 -6.47
N ILE A 152 -19.07 -9.86 -5.62
CA ILE A 152 -19.29 -11.20 -5.05
C ILE A 152 -19.42 -12.24 -6.17
N GLY A 153 -18.65 -13.32 -6.04
CA GLY A 153 -18.53 -14.39 -7.04
C GLY A 153 -17.46 -14.11 -8.11
N GLN A 154 -16.90 -12.91 -8.17
CA GLN A 154 -15.85 -12.55 -9.10
C GLN A 154 -14.47 -12.66 -8.47
N CYS A 155 -13.48 -12.94 -9.30
CA CYS A 155 -12.08 -12.89 -8.91
C CYS A 155 -11.56 -11.45 -9.00
N VAL A 156 -10.94 -10.97 -7.92
CA VAL A 156 -10.28 -9.66 -7.86
C VAL A 156 -8.81 -9.81 -7.49
N ASN A 157 -8.01 -8.87 -7.97
CA ASN A 157 -6.62 -8.70 -7.63
C ASN A 157 -6.40 -7.31 -7.01
N ILE A 158 -5.79 -7.29 -5.84
CA ILE A 158 -5.40 -6.06 -5.16
C ILE A 158 -3.89 -5.98 -5.19
N GLU A 159 -3.38 -4.86 -5.66
CA GLU A 159 -1.96 -4.66 -5.86
C GLU A 159 -1.48 -3.37 -5.17
N PHE A 160 -0.40 -3.50 -4.41
CA PHE A 160 0.40 -2.40 -3.90
C PHE A 160 1.72 -2.39 -4.64
N THR A 161 2.09 -1.26 -5.20
CA THR A 161 3.38 -1.09 -5.88
C THR A 161 4.10 0.12 -5.29
N VAL A 162 5.39 -0.04 -5.03
CA VAL A 162 6.27 1.07 -4.64
C VAL A 162 7.51 1.03 -5.50
N GLY A 163 8.00 2.18 -5.90
CA GLY A 163 9.23 2.29 -6.68
C GLY A 163 10.11 3.43 -6.18
N GLY A 164 11.42 3.19 -6.26
CA GLY A 164 12.43 4.25 -6.13
C GLY A 164 12.69 4.92 -7.48
N CYS A 165 13.40 6.02 -7.47
CA CYS A 165 13.81 6.67 -8.72
C CYS A 165 14.93 5.91 -9.42
N VAL A 166 14.98 6.01 -10.75
CA VAL A 166 16.01 5.43 -11.63
C VAL A 166 16.84 6.57 -12.22
N ALA A 167 17.61 7.26 -11.39
CA ALA A 167 18.47 8.29 -11.91
C ALA A 167 19.92 7.83 -12.00
N SER A 168 20.61 8.29 -13.02
CA SER A 168 22.03 8.01 -13.26
C SER A 168 22.97 8.59 -12.18
N GLN A 169 22.45 9.40 -11.26
CA GLN A 169 23.22 10.12 -10.24
C GLN A 169 22.76 9.85 -8.80
N GLY A 170 22.36 8.64 -8.50
CA GLY A 170 21.92 8.24 -7.17
C GLY A 170 20.46 7.86 -7.17
N ALA A 171 20.22 6.64 -6.80
CA ALA A 171 18.86 6.09 -6.75
C ALA A 171 18.24 6.47 -5.39
N HIS A 172 17.12 7.20 -5.42
CA HIS A 172 16.38 7.58 -4.22
C HIS A 172 15.33 6.52 -3.91
N PRO A 173 15.29 6.01 -2.67
CA PRO A 173 14.35 4.97 -2.30
C PRO A 173 12.92 5.46 -2.16
N GLY A 174 11.98 4.55 -2.44
CA GLY A 174 10.59 4.63 -2.06
C GLY A 174 10.18 3.32 -1.41
N TYR A 175 9.46 3.38 -0.30
CA TYR A 175 8.93 2.21 0.38
C TYR A 175 7.63 2.54 1.11
N ALA A 176 6.88 1.50 1.43
CA ALA A 176 5.62 1.63 2.15
C ALA A 176 5.48 0.53 3.21
N TYR A 177 4.81 0.85 4.29
CA TYR A 177 4.32 -0.11 5.27
C TYR A 177 2.87 -0.42 4.96
N ILE A 178 2.50 -1.69 5.00
CA ILE A 178 1.18 -2.18 4.62
C ILE A 178 0.70 -3.19 5.66
N ASP A 179 -0.55 -3.03 6.08
CA ASP A 179 -1.31 -3.97 6.89
C ASP A 179 -2.71 -4.06 6.31
N ALA A 180 -3.18 -5.27 6.00
CA ALA A 180 -4.44 -5.45 5.29
C ALA A 180 -5.18 -6.70 5.74
N SER A 181 -6.50 -6.61 5.74
CA SER A 181 -7.42 -7.71 6.03
C SER A 181 -8.64 -7.68 5.11
N CYS A 182 -9.33 -8.82 5.01
CA CYS A 182 -10.65 -8.90 4.42
C CYS A 182 -11.65 -9.24 5.52
N GLU A 183 -12.73 -8.48 5.57
CA GLU A 183 -13.78 -8.61 6.55
C GLU A 183 -15.14 -8.84 5.86
N PRO A 184 -16.10 -9.51 6.51
CA PRO A 184 -17.47 -9.48 6.05
C PRO A 184 -18.04 -8.05 6.19
N MET A 185 -18.90 -7.66 5.26
CA MET A 185 -19.65 -6.42 5.44
C MET A 185 -20.63 -6.60 6.59
N THR A 186 -20.50 -5.80 7.63
CA THR A 186 -21.41 -5.76 8.78
C THR A 186 -22.07 -4.39 8.88
N LEU A 187 -23.30 -4.38 9.33
CA LEU A 187 -24.03 -3.17 9.71
C LEU A 187 -24.16 -3.17 11.24
N GLU A 188 -23.65 -2.14 11.90
CA GLU A 188 -23.86 -1.96 13.32
C GLU A 188 -25.23 -1.33 13.54
N LEU A 189 -26.10 -2.01 14.28
CA LEU A 189 -27.39 -1.48 14.70
C LEU A 189 -27.50 -1.58 16.23
N ASN A 190 -27.57 -0.46 16.91
CA ASN A 190 -27.64 -0.38 18.37
C ASN A 190 -26.51 -1.13 19.10
N GLY A 191 -25.30 -1.10 18.55
CA GLY A 191 -24.14 -1.80 19.12
C GLY A 191 -24.09 -3.31 18.86
N VAL A 192 -24.90 -3.80 17.93
CA VAL A 192 -24.86 -5.22 17.47
C VAL A 192 -24.45 -5.23 16.00
N ASP A 193 -23.39 -5.97 15.70
CA ASP A 193 -22.94 -6.21 14.33
C ASP A 193 -23.90 -7.16 13.61
N ILE A 194 -24.49 -6.70 12.52
CA ILE A 194 -25.36 -7.51 11.68
C ILE A 194 -24.65 -7.73 10.34
N PRO A 195 -24.32 -8.98 9.96
CA PRO A 195 -23.78 -9.26 8.64
C PRO A 195 -24.76 -8.85 7.54
N VAL A 196 -24.30 -8.11 6.55
CA VAL A 196 -25.12 -7.70 5.41
C VAL A 196 -25.52 -8.94 4.59
N GLY A 197 -26.82 -9.08 4.32
CA GLY A 197 -27.38 -10.23 3.59
C GLY A 197 -28.02 -11.30 4.49
N GLN A 198 -28.00 -11.16 5.80
CA GLN A 198 -28.83 -11.96 6.69
C GLN A 198 -30.13 -11.21 7.00
N THR A 199 -31.23 -11.77 6.55
CA THR A 199 -32.57 -11.33 7.02
C THR A 199 -32.87 -12.03 8.32
N ASN A 200 -33.07 -11.28 9.39
CA ASN A 200 -33.63 -11.84 10.63
C ASN A 200 -35.05 -12.34 10.32
N THR A 201 -35.20 -13.64 10.32
CA THR A 201 -36.51 -14.30 10.31
C THR A 201 -37.02 -14.42 11.75
#